data_88a6ffecf501911dc74f2a316bc395cd
#
_entry.id   88a6ffecf501911dc74f2a316bc395cd
#
_cell.length_a   1.000
_cell.length_b   1.000
_cell.length_c   1.000
_cell.angle_alpha   90.00
_cell.angle_beta   90.00
_cell.angle_gamma   90.00
#
_symmetry.space_group_name_H-M   'P 1'
#
loop_
_entity.id
_entity.type
_entity.pdbx_description
1 polymer ?
#
loop_
_entity_poly.entity_id
_entity_poly.type
_entity_poly.pdbx_seq_one_letter_code
_entity_poly.pdbx_strand_id
1 'polypeptide(L)'
;MASAYFTCMKRILVCVFLFAALHQGRAQVKALVGGTLIDGYGGRALQNSVIIIEGERIKAVGQLGKINIPAGAEIISTEGMSVLPGLWDMHVHLMINGHTDYAHWDKTYLPLLEKVIMPASAHQLLLAGVTSARDLGAPLEASIQVRNRINRGEIPGPTLYVSGPFIQKKPYPGTEAFRWGVNGEKDARAKVQQLAKAGVDVVKLIDHDEMTEAEYMAVVDEAHKLGLRVVAHAHRPEEIRRGLKAGVDCFEHTGLSAAPEYPPDIMALIRERTAKMNIGPLFWTPTVEGLYNYEYLRDNPEELDNTSWHLGLPDSVIADIKQSLQHPSRLSYFGLTALRKPTLHTKVKQLKESGVVLLVGTDSGIPMQFHSQSTWHELDVWVNAFGIDPMYAIRAATYWPAVAMGVEKDFGTIAEGKYADIIAVKGDVLRHIALLQRVDLVIKKGKRYK
;
A
#
# COMPACT_ATOMS: atom_id res chain seq x y z
N MET A 1 -70.48 -9.50 -12.46
CA MET A 1 -69.33 -9.90 -13.30
C MET A 1 -68.05 -9.10 -13.12
N ALA A 2 -68.10 -7.92 -12.49
CA ALA A 2 -66.88 -7.10 -12.28
C ALA A 2 -65.94 -7.53 -11.11
N SER A 3 -66.46 -8.30 -10.14
CA SER A 3 -65.68 -8.71 -8.96
C SER A 3 -64.72 -9.87 -9.18
N ALA A 4 -65.00 -10.76 -10.16
CA ALA A 4 -64.14 -11.93 -10.46
C ALA A 4 -62.91 -11.59 -11.26
N TYR A 5 -62.96 -10.56 -12.10
CA TYR A 5 -61.79 -10.08 -12.88
C TYR A 5 -60.73 -9.40 -12.04
N PHE A 6 -61.09 -8.70 -10.98
CA PHE A 6 -60.14 -8.03 -10.08
C PHE A 6 -59.32 -8.99 -9.22
N THR A 7 -59.89 -10.14 -8.87
CA THR A 7 -59.18 -11.14 -8.03
C THR A 7 -58.18 -11.97 -8.86
N CYS A 8 -58.45 -12.19 -10.12
CA CYS A 8 -57.54 -12.91 -11.02
C CYS A 8 -56.31 -12.06 -11.42
N MET A 9 -56.48 -10.77 -11.69
CA MET A 9 -55.40 -9.86 -11.98
C MET A 9 -54.45 -9.66 -10.77
N LYS A 10 -54.94 -9.60 -9.54
CA LYS A 10 -54.12 -9.51 -8.34
C LYS A 10 -53.25 -10.78 -8.11
N ARG A 11 -53.76 -11.95 -8.44
CA ARG A 11 -53.00 -13.21 -8.32
C ARG A 11 -51.94 -13.36 -9.39
N ILE A 12 -52.18 -12.87 -10.61
CA ILE A 12 -51.17 -12.87 -11.70
C ILE A 12 -50.05 -11.87 -11.41
N LEU A 13 -50.36 -10.67 -10.86
CA LEU A 13 -49.34 -9.68 -10.49
C LEU A 13 -48.45 -10.19 -9.34
N VAL A 14 -48.99 -10.90 -8.36
CA VAL A 14 -48.21 -11.46 -7.24
C VAL A 14 -47.29 -12.60 -7.73
N CYS A 15 -47.72 -13.42 -8.66
CA CYS A 15 -46.88 -14.48 -9.25
C CYS A 15 -45.75 -13.92 -10.11
N VAL A 16 -45.99 -12.80 -10.82
CA VAL A 16 -44.91 -12.15 -11.64
C VAL A 16 -43.86 -11.46 -10.72
N PHE A 17 -44.29 -10.86 -9.61
CA PHE A 17 -43.33 -10.29 -8.63
C PHE A 17 -42.56 -11.36 -7.85
N LEU A 18 -43.14 -12.52 -7.56
CA LEU A 18 -42.43 -13.63 -6.91
C LEU A 18 -41.40 -14.31 -7.85
N PHE A 19 -41.65 -14.33 -9.17
CA PHE A 19 -40.65 -14.83 -10.13
C PHE A 19 -39.52 -13.82 -10.42
N ALA A 20 -39.77 -12.51 -10.32
CA ALA A 20 -38.73 -11.48 -10.44
C ALA A 20 -37.79 -11.42 -9.21
N ALA A 21 -38.25 -11.87 -8.03
CA ALA A 21 -37.44 -11.89 -6.81
C ALA A 21 -36.47 -13.10 -6.71
N LEU A 22 -36.57 -14.09 -7.60
CA LEU A 22 -35.73 -15.31 -7.58
C LEU A 22 -34.52 -15.27 -8.51
N HIS A 23 -34.30 -14.19 -9.24
CA HIS A 23 -33.00 -13.90 -9.81
C HIS A 23 -32.11 -13.19 -8.80
N GLN A 24 -31.88 -13.79 -7.63
CA GLN A 24 -30.64 -13.55 -6.90
C GLN A 24 -29.53 -13.98 -7.86
N GLY A 25 -28.89 -13.00 -8.49
CA GLY A 25 -27.79 -13.24 -9.41
C GLY A 25 -26.79 -14.18 -8.72
N ARG A 26 -26.69 -15.42 -9.18
CA ARG A 26 -25.62 -16.32 -8.74
C ARG A 26 -24.35 -15.54 -8.91
N ALA A 27 -23.58 -15.37 -7.83
CA ALA A 27 -22.28 -14.76 -7.90
C ALA A 27 -21.51 -15.41 -9.06
N GLN A 28 -21.06 -14.61 -10.02
CA GLN A 28 -20.33 -15.11 -11.19
C GLN A 28 -19.10 -15.87 -10.70
N VAL A 29 -19.03 -17.16 -11.00
CA VAL A 29 -17.87 -17.98 -10.68
C VAL A 29 -16.81 -17.75 -11.76
N LYS A 30 -15.57 -17.48 -11.34
CA LYS A 30 -14.40 -17.38 -12.20
C LYS A 30 -13.41 -18.47 -11.86
N ALA A 31 -12.68 -18.96 -12.86
CA ALA A 31 -11.59 -19.90 -12.67
C ALA A 31 -10.33 -19.39 -13.40
N LEU A 32 -9.27 -19.09 -12.64
CA LEU A 32 -7.95 -18.84 -13.19
C LEU A 32 -7.27 -20.19 -13.38
N VAL A 33 -6.78 -20.48 -14.61
CA VAL A 33 -6.34 -21.85 -14.99
C VAL A 33 -4.99 -21.82 -15.71
N GLY A 34 -4.07 -22.68 -15.29
CA GLY A 34 -2.84 -23.03 -16.01
C GLY A 34 -1.57 -22.32 -15.55
N GLY A 35 -1.68 -21.29 -14.71
CA GLY A 35 -0.53 -20.52 -14.25
C GLY A 35 0.34 -21.21 -13.19
N THR A 36 1.49 -20.62 -12.92
CA THR A 36 2.35 -20.96 -11.79
C THR A 36 1.94 -20.12 -10.59
N LEU A 37 1.31 -20.74 -9.59
CA LEU A 37 0.86 -20.05 -8.38
C LEU A 37 1.99 -19.89 -7.37
N ILE A 38 2.23 -18.66 -6.96
CA ILE A 38 3.04 -18.24 -5.81
C ILE A 38 2.06 -17.74 -4.76
N ASP A 39 1.68 -18.58 -3.81
CA ASP A 39 0.54 -18.35 -2.91
C ASP A 39 0.74 -17.27 -1.83
N GLY A 40 1.97 -16.79 -1.65
CA GLY A 40 2.33 -15.79 -0.64
C GLY A 40 2.78 -16.39 0.71
N TYR A 41 2.61 -17.69 0.95
CA TYR A 41 3.11 -18.32 2.19
C TYR A 41 4.61 -18.60 2.17
N GLY A 42 5.24 -18.56 1.00
CA GLY A 42 6.69 -18.78 0.85
C GLY A 42 7.07 -20.23 0.62
N GLY A 43 6.10 -21.09 0.30
CA GLY A 43 6.32 -22.46 -0.11
C GLY A 43 6.73 -22.59 -1.59
N ARG A 44 6.86 -23.83 -2.06
CA ARG A 44 7.14 -24.11 -3.48
C ARG A 44 5.97 -23.68 -4.35
N ALA A 45 6.27 -22.97 -5.44
CA ALA A 45 5.26 -22.55 -6.41
C ALA A 45 4.53 -23.76 -7.04
N LEU A 46 3.20 -23.66 -7.19
CA LEU A 46 2.34 -24.70 -7.73
C LEU A 46 2.14 -24.50 -9.24
N GLN A 47 2.64 -25.44 -10.01
CA GLN A 47 2.48 -25.45 -11.48
C GLN A 47 1.07 -25.87 -11.88
N ASN A 48 0.59 -25.36 -13.04
CA ASN A 48 -0.74 -25.69 -13.60
C ASN A 48 -1.85 -25.48 -12.56
N SER A 49 -1.83 -24.33 -11.89
CA SER A 49 -2.77 -24.01 -10.84
C SER A 49 -4.19 -23.79 -11.35
N VAL A 50 -5.16 -24.06 -10.50
CA VAL A 50 -6.56 -23.67 -10.65
C VAL A 50 -6.99 -22.90 -9.41
N ILE A 51 -7.55 -21.71 -9.60
CA ILE A 51 -8.09 -20.88 -8.54
C ILE A 51 -9.55 -20.59 -8.88
N ILE A 52 -10.46 -21.06 -8.04
CA ILE A 52 -11.90 -20.81 -8.20
C ILE A 52 -12.27 -19.61 -7.33
N ILE A 53 -12.92 -18.63 -7.92
CA ILE A 53 -13.42 -17.41 -7.27
C ILE A 53 -14.95 -17.41 -7.36
N GLU A 54 -15.60 -17.21 -6.21
CA GLU A 54 -17.04 -17.04 -6.12
C GLU A 54 -17.37 -15.72 -5.41
N GLY A 55 -17.97 -14.79 -6.14
CA GLY A 55 -18.14 -13.42 -5.64
C GLY A 55 -16.80 -12.75 -5.35
N GLU A 56 -16.60 -12.32 -4.11
CA GLU A 56 -15.37 -11.63 -3.69
C GLU A 56 -14.27 -12.57 -3.17
N ARG A 57 -14.57 -13.88 -2.98
CA ARG A 57 -13.69 -14.80 -2.24
C ARG A 57 -13.18 -15.96 -3.09
N ILE A 58 -12.03 -16.44 -2.71
CA ILE A 58 -11.43 -17.67 -3.23
C ILE A 58 -12.19 -18.85 -2.64
N LYS A 59 -12.76 -19.69 -3.49
CA LYS A 59 -13.54 -20.86 -3.12
C LYS A 59 -12.69 -22.13 -3.04
N ALA A 60 -11.70 -22.26 -3.93
CA ALA A 60 -10.80 -23.39 -3.95
C ALA A 60 -9.48 -23.03 -4.65
N VAL A 61 -8.41 -23.66 -4.23
CA VAL A 61 -7.06 -23.54 -4.82
C VAL A 61 -6.48 -24.94 -5.00
N GLY A 62 -5.91 -25.22 -6.15
CA GLY A 62 -5.21 -26.49 -6.38
C GLY A 62 -4.66 -26.60 -7.80
N GLN A 63 -4.57 -27.80 -8.32
CA GLN A 63 -3.90 -28.12 -9.58
C GLN A 63 -4.91 -28.59 -10.64
N LEU A 64 -4.67 -28.28 -11.88
CA LEU A 64 -5.47 -28.73 -13.00
C LEU A 64 -5.57 -30.28 -13.01
N GLY A 65 -6.79 -30.79 -13.15
CA GLY A 65 -7.10 -32.22 -13.04
C GLY A 65 -7.26 -32.73 -11.58
N LYS A 66 -7.00 -31.91 -10.58
CA LYS A 66 -7.21 -32.23 -9.15
C LYS A 66 -8.41 -31.48 -8.55
N ILE A 67 -8.81 -30.37 -9.17
CA ILE A 67 -9.97 -29.54 -8.77
C ILE A 67 -11.01 -29.57 -9.90
N ASN A 68 -12.27 -29.74 -9.51
CA ASN A 68 -13.38 -29.63 -10.43
C ASN A 68 -13.72 -28.16 -10.66
N ILE A 69 -13.65 -27.71 -11.90
CA ILE A 69 -14.07 -26.37 -12.30
C ILE A 69 -15.60 -26.39 -12.50
N PRO A 70 -16.36 -25.56 -11.79
CA PRO A 70 -17.82 -25.56 -11.91
C PRO A 70 -18.28 -25.28 -13.36
N ALA A 71 -19.31 -26.01 -13.81
CA ALA A 71 -19.92 -25.76 -15.11
C ALA A 71 -20.46 -24.31 -15.16
N GLY A 72 -20.14 -23.59 -16.25
CA GLY A 72 -20.54 -22.18 -16.44
C GLY A 72 -19.63 -21.17 -15.75
N ALA A 73 -18.50 -21.58 -15.14
CA ALA A 73 -17.49 -20.65 -14.67
C ALA A 73 -16.84 -19.90 -15.85
N GLU A 74 -16.59 -18.61 -15.65
CA GLU A 74 -15.75 -17.81 -16.56
C GLU A 74 -14.30 -18.30 -16.45
N ILE A 75 -13.77 -18.86 -17.53
CA ILE A 75 -12.38 -19.34 -17.58
C ILE A 75 -11.45 -18.18 -17.95
N ILE A 76 -10.50 -17.89 -17.07
CA ILE A 76 -9.42 -16.94 -17.31
C ILE A 76 -8.12 -17.74 -17.43
N SER A 77 -7.57 -17.83 -18.64
CA SER A 77 -6.28 -18.51 -18.82
C SER A 77 -5.16 -17.69 -18.22
N THR A 78 -4.36 -18.35 -17.40
CA THR A 78 -3.10 -17.82 -16.82
C THR A 78 -1.90 -18.66 -17.26
N GLU A 79 -2.05 -19.43 -18.34
CA GLU A 79 -0.98 -20.27 -18.89
C GLU A 79 0.24 -19.41 -19.24
N GLY A 80 1.44 -19.84 -18.83
CA GLY A 80 2.69 -19.10 -19.00
C GLY A 80 2.85 -17.88 -18.08
N MET A 81 1.94 -17.70 -17.11
CA MET A 81 1.99 -16.59 -16.14
C MET A 81 2.38 -17.07 -14.74
N SER A 82 3.05 -16.20 -14.01
CA SER A 82 3.12 -16.24 -12.55
C SER A 82 1.85 -15.61 -11.97
N VAL A 83 1.16 -16.32 -11.08
CA VAL A 83 -0.04 -15.87 -10.37
C VAL A 83 0.31 -15.64 -8.91
N LEU A 84 0.07 -14.42 -8.40
CA LEU A 84 0.46 -14.00 -7.07
C LEU A 84 -0.71 -13.33 -6.34
N PRO A 85 -0.68 -13.25 -4.99
CA PRO A 85 -1.54 -12.30 -4.28
C PRO A 85 -1.31 -10.89 -4.82
N GLY A 86 -2.35 -10.08 -4.83
CA GLY A 86 -2.21 -8.66 -5.13
C GLY A 86 -1.18 -8.01 -4.19
N LEU A 87 -0.36 -7.13 -4.76
CA LEU A 87 0.71 -6.46 -4.02
C LEU A 87 0.13 -5.49 -2.98
N TRP A 88 0.91 -5.26 -1.96
CA TRP A 88 0.73 -4.20 -0.96
C TRP A 88 1.83 -3.17 -1.11
N ASP A 89 1.46 -1.91 -0.94
CA ASP A 89 2.40 -0.81 -0.71
C ASP A 89 2.14 -0.20 0.67
N MET A 90 3.09 -0.37 1.59
CA MET A 90 2.92 0.01 2.99
C MET A 90 3.28 1.45 3.29
N HIS A 91 3.67 2.21 2.27
CA HIS A 91 3.98 3.62 2.41
C HIS A 91 3.72 4.37 1.11
N VAL A 92 2.56 4.96 0.99
CA VAL A 92 2.19 5.83 -0.14
C VAL A 92 1.70 7.19 0.36
N HIS A 93 1.74 8.18 -0.51
CA HIS A 93 1.16 9.50 -0.32
C HIS A 93 0.23 9.82 -1.49
N LEU A 94 -1.04 9.43 -1.39
CA LEU A 94 -2.01 9.65 -2.47
C LEU A 94 -2.26 11.13 -2.77
N MET A 95 -1.99 12.02 -1.80
CA MET A 95 -2.19 13.46 -1.94
C MET A 95 -1.17 14.15 -2.84
N ILE A 96 -0.05 13.52 -3.15
CA ILE A 96 1.00 14.04 -4.03
C ILE A 96 1.26 13.05 -5.18
N ASN A 97 1.78 13.56 -6.32
CA ASN A 97 2.01 12.73 -7.51
C ASN A 97 3.24 13.19 -8.29
N GLY A 98 4.42 12.97 -7.71
CA GLY A 98 5.71 13.14 -8.37
C GLY A 98 6.21 14.58 -8.52
N HIS A 99 5.46 15.61 -8.14
CA HIS A 99 5.83 17.01 -8.29
C HIS A 99 7.01 17.41 -7.40
N THR A 100 7.98 18.20 -7.91
CA THR A 100 9.22 18.54 -7.20
C THR A 100 9.13 19.79 -6.32
N ASP A 101 8.05 20.55 -6.39
CA ASP A 101 7.82 21.74 -5.55
C ASP A 101 6.63 21.53 -4.62
N TYR A 102 6.89 21.11 -3.39
CA TYR A 102 5.86 20.86 -2.38
C TYR A 102 5.05 22.11 -2.03
N ALA A 103 5.70 23.28 -1.91
CA ALA A 103 5.02 24.49 -1.52
C ALA A 103 4.02 24.97 -2.59
N HIS A 104 4.40 24.84 -3.87
CA HIS A 104 3.50 25.08 -4.99
C HIS A 104 2.35 24.07 -5.00
N TRP A 105 2.67 22.77 -4.87
CA TRP A 105 1.69 21.68 -4.88
C TRP A 105 0.64 21.84 -3.78
N ASP A 106 1.09 22.00 -2.54
CA ASP A 106 0.22 22.12 -1.37
C ASP A 106 -0.71 23.33 -1.45
N LYS A 107 -0.20 24.43 -1.99
CA LYS A 107 -1.00 25.65 -2.21
C LYS A 107 -2.01 25.50 -3.34
N THR A 108 -1.62 24.87 -4.45
CA THR A 108 -2.40 24.85 -5.71
C THR A 108 -3.43 23.74 -5.71
N TYR A 109 -3.04 22.54 -5.26
CA TYR A 109 -3.83 21.32 -5.47
C TYR A 109 -4.58 20.82 -4.25
N LEU A 110 -4.44 21.45 -3.07
CA LEU A 110 -5.21 21.10 -1.88
C LEU A 110 -6.73 20.97 -2.14
N PRO A 111 -7.39 21.89 -2.91
CA PRO A 111 -8.82 21.76 -3.21
C PRO A 111 -9.18 20.59 -4.13
N LEU A 112 -8.22 20.02 -4.86
CA LEU A 112 -8.43 18.90 -5.80
C LEU A 112 -8.11 17.52 -5.20
N LEU A 113 -7.57 17.46 -3.99
CA LEU A 113 -7.07 16.21 -3.40
C LEU A 113 -8.12 15.12 -3.37
N GLU A 114 -9.26 15.37 -2.73
CA GLU A 114 -10.33 14.38 -2.51
C GLU A 114 -10.98 13.90 -3.81
N LYS A 115 -11.20 14.84 -4.76
CA LYS A 115 -12.02 14.55 -5.94
C LYS A 115 -11.23 14.11 -7.16
N VAL A 116 -9.93 14.47 -7.23
CA VAL A 116 -9.11 14.27 -8.44
C VAL A 116 -7.81 13.55 -8.10
N ILE A 117 -6.93 14.16 -7.30
CA ILE A 117 -5.55 13.67 -7.13
C ILE A 117 -5.50 12.30 -6.45
N MET A 118 -6.08 12.17 -5.24
CA MET A 118 -6.04 10.91 -4.49
C MET A 118 -6.78 9.76 -5.22
N PRO A 119 -7.96 9.97 -5.85
CA PRO A 119 -8.58 8.96 -6.71
C PRO A 119 -7.71 8.53 -7.90
N ALA A 120 -7.03 9.47 -8.58
CA ALA A 120 -6.12 9.17 -9.68
C ALA A 120 -4.92 8.33 -9.20
N SER A 121 -4.25 8.77 -8.14
CA SER A 121 -3.13 8.07 -7.51
C SER A 121 -3.51 6.65 -7.10
N ALA A 122 -4.69 6.46 -6.47
CA ALA A 122 -5.19 5.15 -6.08
C ALA A 122 -5.50 4.25 -7.29
N HIS A 123 -6.05 4.80 -8.37
CA HIS A 123 -6.32 4.03 -9.60
C HIS A 123 -5.02 3.59 -10.28
N GLN A 124 -4.00 4.46 -10.31
CA GLN A 124 -2.67 4.14 -10.84
C GLN A 124 -2.02 2.98 -10.06
N LEU A 125 -2.06 3.00 -8.72
CA LEU A 125 -1.61 1.89 -7.88
C LEU A 125 -2.32 0.58 -8.21
N LEU A 126 -3.65 0.60 -8.31
CA LEU A 126 -4.43 -0.61 -8.59
C LEU A 126 -4.04 -1.25 -9.93
N LEU A 127 -3.88 -0.46 -10.98
CA LEU A 127 -3.50 -0.98 -12.30
C LEU A 127 -2.03 -1.43 -12.38
N ALA A 128 -1.18 -0.97 -11.45
CA ALA A 128 0.16 -1.49 -11.24
C ALA A 128 0.19 -2.82 -10.44
N GLY A 129 -0.98 -3.33 -10.03
CA GLY A 129 -1.08 -4.60 -9.29
C GLY A 129 -1.12 -4.46 -7.78
N VAL A 130 -1.14 -3.24 -7.25
CA VAL A 130 -1.28 -2.98 -5.81
C VAL A 130 -2.75 -3.05 -5.43
N THR A 131 -3.16 -4.11 -4.74
CA THR A 131 -4.56 -4.32 -4.33
C THR A 131 -4.86 -3.81 -2.93
N SER A 132 -3.82 -3.53 -2.13
CA SER A 132 -3.93 -2.91 -0.81
C SER A 132 -2.79 -1.91 -0.59
N ALA A 133 -3.06 -0.80 0.09
CA ALA A 133 -2.06 0.24 0.35
C ALA A 133 -2.30 0.94 1.69
N ARG A 134 -1.21 1.47 2.29
CA ARG A 134 -1.25 2.30 3.49
C ARG A 134 -0.82 3.72 3.16
N ASP A 135 -1.78 4.65 3.15
CA ASP A 135 -1.56 6.09 2.91
C ASP A 135 -1.18 6.78 4.22
N LEU A 136 0.04 7.29 4.28
CA LEU A 136 0.68 7.78 5.49
C LEU A 136 0.78 9.32 5.52
N GLY A 137 -0.26 10.01 5.09
CA GLY A 137 -0.36 11.45 5.30
C GLY A 137 -1.19 12.18 4.24
N ALA A 138 -2.33 12.73 4.69
CA ALA A 138 -3.18 13.63 3.91
C ALA A 138 -4.15 14.35 4.85
N PRO A 139 -4.90 15.39 4.39
CA PRO A 139 -5.97 15.99 5.18
C PRO A 139 -6.98 14.93 5.66
N LEU A 140 -7.37 15.01 6.93
CA LEU A 140 -8.16 13.97 7.60
C LEU A 140 -9.43 13.59 6.85
N GLU A 141 -10.23 14.59 6.48
CA GLU A 141 -11.51 14.35 5.79
C GLU A 141 -11.29 13.69 4.42
N ALA A 142 -10.36 14.22 3.61
CA ALA A 142 -10.04 13.66 2.30
C ALA A 142 -9.56 12.21 2.39
N SER A 143 -8.67 11.90 3.36
CA SER A 143 -8.20 10.52 3.62
C SER A 143 -9.36 9.57 3.89
N ILE A 144 -10.25 9.93 4.80
CA ILE A 144 -11.40 9.10 5.21
C ILE A 144 -12.39 8.91 4.06
N GLN A 145 -12.73 9.99 3.34
CA GLN A 145 -13.71 9.95 2.24
C GLN A 145 -13.19 9.11 1.07
N VAL A 146 -11.95 9.33 0.63
CA VAL A 146 -11.36 8.56 -0.48
C VAL A 146 -11.23 7.09 -0.11
N ARG A 147 -10.70 6.76 1.08
CA ARG A 147 -10.64 5.38 1.57
C ARG A 147 -12.02 4.71 1.55
N ASN A 148 -13.03 5.37 2.12
CA ASN A 148 -14.36 4.79 2.24
C ASN A 148 -15.00 4.55 0.86
N ARG A 149 -14.84 5.47 -0.09
CA ARG A 149 -15.33 5.32 -1.47
C ARG A 149 -14.65 4.16 -2.19
N ILE A 150 -13.33 4.01 -2.05
CA ILE A 150 -12.57 2.89 -2.61
C ILE A 150 -13.01 1.57 -1.97
N ASN A 151 -13.08 1.52 -0.64
CA ASN A 151 -13.37 0.29 0.09
C ASN A 151 -14.82 -0.20 -0.11
N ARG A 152 -15.76 0.72 -0.45
CA ARG A 152 -17.12 0.38 -0.92
C ARG A 152 -17.20 0.07 -2.42
N GLY A 153 -16.09 0.20 -3.17
CA GLY A 153 -16.05 -0.06 -4.62
C GLY A 153 -16.69 1.02 -5.49
N GLU A 154 -16.94 2.22 -4.95
CA GLU A 154 -17.50 3.36 -5.69
C GLU A 154 -16.51 3.96 -6.68
N ILE A 155 -15.22 3.95 -6.33
CA ILE A 155 -14.12 4.35 -7.21
C ILE A 155 -13.03 3.27 -7.20
N PRO A 156 -12.27 3.12 -8.31
CA PRO A 156 -11.18 2.14 -8.38
C PRO A 156 -10.01 2.56 -7.49
N GLY A 157 -9.37 1.59 -6.87
CA GLY A 157 -8.18 1.77 -6.03
C GLY A 157 -7.90 0.53 -5.19
N PRO A 158 -6.74 0.46 -4.50
CA PRO A 158 -6.42 -0.61 -3.56
C PRO A 158 -7.36 -0.57 -2.33
N THR A 159 -7.47 -1.67 -1.58
CA THR A 159 -8.02 -1.60 -0.22
C THR A 159 -7.14 -0.66 0.58
N LEU A 160 -7.70 0.47 1.01
CA LEU A 160 -6.92 1.57 1.54
C LEU A 160 -7.00 1.61 3.07
N TYR A 161 -5.84 1.79 3.69
CA TYR A 161 -5.65 2.08 5.11
C TYR A 161 -5.00 3.45 5.24
N VAL A 162 -5.48 4.29 6.15
CA VAL A 162 -5.07 5.70 6.22
C VAL A 162 -4.64 6.12 7.61
N SER A 163 -3.65 7.01 7.68
CA SER A 163 -3.26 7.68 8.92
C SER A 163 -3.98 9.02 9.13
N GLY A 164 -4.50 9.63 8.06
CA GLY A 164 -4.85 11.04 8.11
C GLY A 164 -3.60 11.92 8.28
N PRO A 165 -3.69 13.06 8.98
CA PRO A 165 -2.56 13.96 9.19
C PRO A 165 -1.38 13.34 9.94
N PHE A 166 -0.17 13.78 9.61
CA PHE A 166 1.02 13.50 10.41
C PHE A 166 0.91 14.16 11.79
N ILE A 167 1.41 13.49 12.82
CA ILE A 167 1.66 14.11 14.15
C ILE A 167 3.13 14.44 14.27
N GLN A 168 3.44 15.69 14.61
CA GLN A 168 4.80 16.22 14.78
C GLN A 168 4.84 17.32 15.85
N LYS A 169 6.04 17.84 16.19
CA LYS A 169 6.15 18.90 17.18
C LYS A 169 5.53 20.21 16.70
N LYS A 170 5.86 20.61 15.46
CA LYS A 170 5.41 21.87 14.88
C LYS A 170 5.19 21.71 13.38
N PRO A 171 3.99 22.03 12.84
CA PRO A 171 3.75 21.96 11.41
C PRO A 171 4.59 22.99 10.67
N TYR A 172 4.92 22.68 9.41
CA TYR A 172 5.50 23.68 8.53
C TYR A 172 4.40 24.67 8.10
N PRO A 173 4.74 25.97 7.93
CA PRO A 173 3.74 26.96 7.53
C PRO A 173 3.03 26.58 6.24
N GLY A 174 1.68 26.63 6.25
CA GLY A 174 0.84 26.31 5.08
C GLY A 174 0.51 24.83 4.92
N THR A 175 0.96 23.96 5.84
CA THR A 175 0.71 22.50 5.79
C THR A 175 -0.21 21.99 6.89
N GLU A 176 -0.84 22.88 7.63
CA GLU A 176 -1.65 22.58 8.82
C GLU A 176 -2.84 21.65 8.54
N ALA A 177 -3.28 21.60 7.29
CA ALA A 177 -4.36 20.71 6.87
C ALA A 177 -4.02 19.21 7.02
N PHE A 178 -2.73 18.86 6.89
CA PHE A 178 -2.23 17.47 6.94
C PHE A 178 -1.02 17.26 7.85
N ARG A 179 -0.59 18.30 8.59
CA ARG A 179 0.46 18.23 9.61
C ARG A 179 -0.06 18.83 10.92
N TRP A 180 -0.19 17.99 11.93
CA TRP A 180 -0.70 18.42 13.23
C TRP A 180 0.42 18.54 14.25
N GLY A 181 0.69 19.77 14.69
CA GLY A 181 1.63 20.05 15.76
C GLY A 181 1.06 19.67 17.12
N VAL A 182 1.92 19.31 18.09
CA VAL A 182 1.51 19.02 19.47
C VAL A 182 2.12 20.01 20.46
N ASN A 183 1.32 20.36 21.48
CA ASN A 183 1.72 21.25 22.55
C ASN A 183 1.40 20.62 23.92
N GLY A 184 2.33 19.78 24.38
CA GLY A 184 2.24 19.04 25.62
C GLY A 184 1.45 17.74 25.52
N GLU A 185 1.54 16.92 26.57
CA GLU A 185 0.97 15.58 26.65
C GLU A 185 -0.55 15.55 26.42
N LYS A 186 -1.29 16.48 27.05
CA LYS A 186 -2.76 16.54 26.91
C LYS A 186 -3.22 16.76 25.48
N ASP A 187 -2.54 17.66 24.77
CA ASP A 187 -2.84 17.97 23.37
C ASP A 187 -2.47 16.80 22.46
N ALA A 188 -1.34 16.13 22.71
CA ALA A 188 -0.94 14.92 21.99
C ALA A 188 -2.02 13.83 22.08
N ARG A 189 -2.53 13.52 23.27
CA ARG A 189 -3.61 12.56 23.47
C ARG A 189 -4.91 12.98 22.77
N ALA A 190 -5.29 14.26 22.89
CA ALA A 190 -6.50 14.77 22.26
C ALA A 190 -6.48 14.62 20.73
N LYS A 191 -5.33 14.85 20.08
CA LYS A 191 -5.16 14.65 18.63
C LYS A 191 -5.28 13.19 18.22
N VAL A 192 -4.69 12.27 18.98
CA VAL A 192 -4.83 10.84 18.72
C VAL A 192 -6.30 10.40 18.88
N GLN A 193 -7.00 10.89 19.91
CA GLN A 193 -8.44 10.62 20.09
C GLN A 193 -9.26 11.18 18.93
N GLN A 194 -8.91 12.34 18.40
CA GLN A 194 -9.57 12.91 17.21
C GLN A 194 -9.37 12.04 15.97
N LEU A 195 -8.14 11.56 15.73
CA LEU A 195 -7.84 10.63 14.63
C LEU A 195 -8.62 9.31 14.78
N ALA A 196 -8.60 8.72 15.97
CA ALA A 196 -9.32 7.49 16.27
C ALA A 196 -10.85 7.65 16.08
N LYS A 197 -11.41 8.76 16.56
CA LYS A 197 -12.83 9.08 16.37
C LYS A 197 -13.22 9.25 14.90
N ALA A 198 -12.33 9.80 14.08
CA ALA A 198 -12.52 9.89 12.62
C ALA A 198 -12.38 8.54 11.92
N GLY A 199 -11.84 7.53 12.60
CA GLY A 199 -11.70 6.17 12.10
C GLY A 199 -10.48 5.96 11.21
N VAL A 200 -9.33 6.59 11.53
CA VAL A 200 -8.05 6.24 10.89
C VAL A 200 -7.64 4.82 11.24
N ASP A 201 -6.78 4.22 10.44
CA ASP A 201 -6.33 2.84 10.61
C ASP A 201 -5.00 2.74 11.37
N VAL A 202 -4.19 3.80 11.30
CA VAL A 202 -2.89 3.93 11.99
C VAL A 202 -2.63 5.37 12.37
N VAL A 203 -1.68 5.60 13.28
CA VAL A 203 -1.16 6.95 13.61
C VAL A 203 0.23 7.10 13.01
N LYS A 204 0.50 8.20 12.29
CA LYS A 204 1.82 8.50 11.71
C LYS A 204 2.54 9.59 12.50
N LEU A 205 3.72 9.27 13.01
CA LEU A 205 4.67 10.20 13.62
C LEU A 205 5.75 10.60 12.62
N ILE A 206 6.07 11.89 12.59
CA ILE A 206 7.22 12.45 11.87
C ILE A 206 7.97 13.43 12.78
N ASP A 207 9.28 13.60 12.57
CA ASP A 207 10.13 14.54 13.31
C ASP A 207 9.92 14.48 14.85
N HIS A 208 9.62 13.30 15.37
CA HIS A 208 9.26 13.11 16.77
C HIS A 208 10.47 13.21 17.73
N ASP A 209 11.68 13.29 17.20
CA ASP A 209 12.87 13.70 17.96
C ASP A 209 12.87 15.19 18.35
N GLU A 210 12.00 16.01 17.75
CA GLU A 210 11.74 17.38 18.19
C GLU A 210 10.72 17.47 19.34
N MET A 211 9.94 16.41 19.58
CA MET A 211 8.93 16.34 20.64
C MET A 211 9.60 16.12 22.00
N THR A 212 8.95 16.58 23.07
CA THR A 212 9.34 16.16 24.43
C THR A 212 9.02 14.68 24.66
N GLU A 213 9.68 14.06 25.62
CA GLU A 213 9.42 12.65 25.98
C GLU A 213 7.95 12.42 26.33
N ALA A 214 7.35 13.30 27.13
CA ALA A 214 5.95 13.21 27.51
C ALA A 214 5.00 13.27 26.29
N GLU A 215 5.33 14.05 25.27
CA GLU A 215 4.51 14.20 24.07
C GLU A 215 4.54 12.94 23.20
N TYR A 216 5.74 12.45 22.80
CA TYR A 216 5.79 11.28 21.92
C TYR A 216 5.34 9.99 22.62
N MET A 217 5.61 9.84 23.92
CA MET A 217 5.09 8.74 24.74
C MET A 217 3.56 8.79 24.80
N ALA A 218 2.98 9.98 24.96
CA ALA A 218 1.53 10.15 25.01
C ALA A 218 0.85 9.79 23.69
N VAL A 219 1.45 10.12 22.55
CA VAL A 219 0.91 9.73 21.24
C VAL A 219 0.85 8.21 21.12
N VAL A 220 1.93 7.49 21.41
CA VAL A 220 2.01 6.05 21.27
C VAL A 220 1.10 5.33 22.28
N ASP A 221 1.14 5.71 23.55
CA ASP A 221 0.31 5.16 24.61
C ASP A 221 -1.19 5.33 24.32
N GLU A 222 -1.61 6.53 23.88
CA GLU A 222 -3.03 6.78 23.56
C GLU A 222 -3.47 6.02 22.32
N ALA A 223 -2.62 5.93 21.27
CA ALA A 223 -2.91 5.15 20.09
C ALA A 223 -3.13 3.66 20.43
N HIS A 224 -2.24 3.07 21.22
CA HIS A 224 -2.35 1.68 21.66
C HIS A 224 -3.58 1.43 22.53
N LYS A 225 -3.93 2.34 23.44
CA LYS A 225 -5.18 2.28 24.22
C LYS A 225 -6.44 2.25 23.35
N LEU A 226 -6.39 2.93 22.21
CA LEU A 226 -7.48 2.98 21.24
C LEU A 226 -7.40 1.88 20.16
N GLY A 227 -6.45 0.94 20.29
CA GLY A 227 -6.26 -0.17 19.36
C GLY A 227 -5.60 0.20 18.03
N LEU A 228 -5.01 1.40 17.93
CA LEU A 228 -4.30 1.86 16.75
C LEU A 228 -2.81 1.56 16.85
N ARG A 229 -2.22 1.10 15.75
CA ARG A 229 -0.77 0.99 15.61
C ARG A 229 -0.15 2.34 15.29
N VAL A 230 1.12 2.51 15.69
CA VAL A 230 1.89 3.72 15.42
C VAL A 230 3.02 3.39 14.45
N VAL A 231 3.11 4.19 13.38
CA VAL A 231 4.19 4.14 12.41
C VAL A 231 4.98 5.45 12.47
N ALA A 232 6.30 5.39 12.39
CA ALA A 232 7.15 6.55 12.62
C ALA A 232 8.29 6.66 11.61
N HIS A 233 8.66 7.89 11.24
CA HIS A 233 9.91 8.14 10.51
C HIS A 233 11.12 7.58 11.27
N ALA A 234 12.13 7.14 10.52
CA ALA A 234 13.44 6.75 11.02
C ALA A 234 14.55 7.47 10.22
N HIS A 235 14.40 8.78 10.04
CA HIS A 235 15.38 9.60 9.33
C HIS A 235 16.63 9.86 10.14
N ARG A 236 16.48 9.98 11.45
CA ARG A 236 17.56 10.28 12.41
C ARG A 236 17.66 9.18 13.47
N PRO A 237 18.87 8.87 13.98
CA PRO A 237 19.04 7.86 15.03
C PRO A 237 18.19 8.14 16.28
N GLU A 238 17.97 9.40 16.61
CA GLU A 238 17.16 9.77 17.77
C GLU A 238 15.67 9.45 17.61
N GLU A 239 15.14 9.54 16.40
CA GLU A 239 13.77 9.07 16.10
C GLU A 239 13.63 7.57 16.37
N ILE A 240 14.64 6.77 16.00
CA ILE A 240 14.63 5.33 16.25
C ILE A 240 14.69 5.06 17.76
N ARG A 241 15.59 5.73 18.52
CA ARG A 241 15.69 5.55 19.97
C ARG A 241 14.37 5.85 20.68
N ARG A 242 13.78 7.01 20.37
CA ARG A 242 12.52 7.47 20.97
C ARG A 242 11.35 6.56 20.56
N GLY A 243 11.27 6.19 19.28
CA GLY A 243 10.25 5.29 18.80
C GLY A 243 10.31 3.91 19.45
N LEU A 244 11.51 3.31 19.59
CA LEU A 244 11.70 2.03 20.29
C LEU A 244 11.34 2.14 21.78
N LYS A 245 11.72 3.25 22.44
CA LYS A 245 11.36 3.53 23.85
C LYS A 245 9.86 3.65 24.04
N ALA A 246 9.15 4.31 23.10
CA ALA A 246 7.72 4.50 23.17
C ALA A 246 6.92 3.24 22.76
N GLY A 247 7.53 2.32 22.03
CA GLY A 247 6.86 1.11 21.53
C GLY A 247 6.22 1.26 20.14
N VAL A 248 6.81 2.09 19.27
CA VAL A 248 6.38 2.20 17.86
C VAL A 248 6.36 0.82 17.20
N ASP A 249 5.34 0.56 16.38
CA ASP A 249 5.08 -0.74 15.76
C ASP A 249 5.80 -0.93 14.43
N CYS A 250 6.01 0.16 13.69
CA CYS A 250 6.66 0.15 12.38
C CYS A 250 7.50 1.41 12.19
N PHE A 251 8.72 1.23 11.70
CA PHE A 251 9.53 2.36 11.25
C PHE A 251 9.52 2.47 9.73
N GLU A 252 9.67 3.70 9.26
CA GLU A 252 9.65 4.05 7.84
C GLU A 252 11.01 4.65 7.45
N HIS A 253 11.48 4.30 6.24
CA HIS A 253 12.75 4.77 5.65
C HIS A 253 14.02 4.13 6.22
N THR A 254 15.14 4.37 5.53
CA THR A 254 16.50 3.94 5.95
C THR A 254 17.32 5.07 6.54
N GLY A 255 16.72 6.25 6.71
CA GLY A 255 17.36 7.44 7.25
C GLY A 255 18.05 8.33 6.22
N LEU A 256 18.37 9.55 6.64
CA LEU A 256 19.02 10.58 5.82
C LEU A 256 20.56 10.56 5.90
N SER A 257 21.12 9.76 6.82
CA SER A 257 22.57 9.70 7.04
C SER A 257 23.30 9.04 5.87
N ALA A 258 24.40 9.62 5.45
CA ALA A 258 25.37 9.02 4.54
C ALA A 258 26.36 8.06 5.23
N ALA A 259 26.24 7.84 6.54
CA ALA A 259 27.01 6.80 7.22
C ALA A 259 26.70 5.43 6.60
N PRO A 260 27.71 4.57 6.40
CA PRO A 260 27.53 3.28 5.73
C PRO A 260 26.64 2.32 6.51
N GLU A 261 26.50 2.51 7.83
CA GLU A 261 25.79 1.62 8.74
C GLU A 261 24.95 2.39 9.74
N TYR A 262 23.99 1.72 10.34
CA TYR A 262 23.32 2.23 11.54
C TYR A 262 24.32 2.23 12.73
N PRO A 263 24.20 3.20 13.66
CA PRO A 263 25.03 3.22 14.86
C PRO A 263 24.88 1.93 15.67
N PRO A 264 26.00 1.39 16.27
CA PRO A 264 25.97 0.13 17.01
C PRO A 264 24.96 0.09 18.15
N ASP A 265 24.75 1.21 18.86
CA ASP A 265 23.78 1.35 19.94
C ASP A 265 22.33 1.24 19.41
N ILE A 266 22.04 1.83 18.26
CA ILE A 266 20.74 1.67 17.57
C ILE A 266 20.48 0.22 17.23
N MET A 267 21.47 -0.47 16.63
CA MET A 267 21.34 -1.88 16.29
C MET A 267 21.19 -2.78 17.53
N ALA A 268 21.80 -2.41 18.65
CA ALA A 268 21.61 -3.12 19.91
C ALA A 268 20.16 -2.98 20.43
N LEU A 269 19.61 -1.77 20.41
CA LEU A 269 18.22 -1.50 20.81
C LEU A 269 17.20 -2.23 19.90
N ILE A 270 17.43 -2.23 18.58
CA ILE A 270 16.57 -2.95 17.64
C ILE A 270 16.60 -4.45 17.96
N ARG A 271 17.77 -5.06 18.15
CA ARG A 271 17.89 -6.48 18.51
C ARG A 271 17.24 -6.79 19.85
N GLU A 272 17.39 -5.92 20.85
CA GLU A 272 16.68 -6.07 22.13
C GLU A 272 15.16 -6.07 21.94
N ARG A 273 14.65 -5.16 21.11
CA ARG A 273 13.21 -5.08 20.81
C ARG A 273 12.70 -6.32 20.07
N THR A 274 13.42 -6.78 19.05
CA THR A 274 13.02 -7.92 18.22
C THR A 274 13.13 -9.27 18.98
N ALA A 275 13.98 -9.36 19.99
CA ALA A 275 14.09 -10.52 20.86
C ALA A 275 12.89 -10.68 21.82
N LYS A 276 12.07 -9.63 22.02
CA LYS A 276 10.89 -9.66 22.90
C LYS A 276 9.69 -10.28 22.17
N MET A 277 9.62 -11.60 22.11
CA MET A 277 8.59 -12.36 21.40
C MET A 277 7.14 -12.04 21.82
N ASN A 278 6.93 -11.61 23.06
CA ASN A 278 5.60 -11.37 23.64
C ASN A 278 4.91 -10.06 23.18
N ILE A 279 5.62 -9.18 22.49
CA ILE A 279 5.07 -7.89 22.03
C ILE A 279 4.90 -7.83 20.50
N GLY A 280 4.99 -8.97 19.83
CA GLY A 280 4.87 -9.09 18.40
C GLY A 280 6.08 -8.57 17.60
N PRO A 281 6.09 -8.75 16.28
CA PRO A 281 7.20 -8.34 15.43
C PRO A 281 7.35 -6.81 15.39
N LEU A 282 8.59 -6.35 15.23
CA LEU A 282 8.90 -5.00 14.82
C LEU A 282 8.92 -4.98 13.29
N PHE A 283 8.13 -4.08 12.69
CA PHE A 283 8.09 -3.90 11.24
C PHE A 283 8.95 -2.73 10.80
N TRP A 284 9.41 -2.77 9.55
CA TRP A 284 10.16 -1.69 8.94
C TRP A 284 9.94 -1.62 7.43
N THR A 285 9.60 -0.43 6.94
CA THR A 285 9.39 -0.14 5.52
C THR A 285 10.56 0.72 5.02
N PRO A 286 11.57 0.18 4.35
CA PRO A 286 12.83 0.89 4.08
C PRO A 286 12.73 1.97 3.00
N THR A 287 11.78 1.92 2.08
CA THR A 287 11.52 2.91 1.01
C THR A 287 12.80 3.32 0.26
N VAL A 288 13.47 2.37 -0.33
CA VAL A 288 14.80 2.61 -0.95
C VAL A 288 14.73 3.01 -2.41
N GLU A 289 13.62 2.72 -3.08
CA GLU A 289 13.40 2.91 -4.51
C GLU A 289 13.66 4.35 -4.95
N GLY A 290 13.22 5.34 -4.18
CA GLY A 290 13.33 6.74 -4.54
C GLY A 290 14.74 7.22 -4.86
N LEU A 291 15.76 6.67 -4.19
CA LEU A 291 17.15 7.00 -4.51
C LEU A 291 17.68 6.31 -5.79
N TYR A 292 17.03 5.23 -6.22
CA TYR A 292 17.30 4.56 -7.49
C TYR A 292 16.49 5.18 -8.62
N ASN A 293 15.23 5.50 -8.38
CA ASN A 293 14.34 6.07 -9.38
C ASN A 293 14.79 7.45 -9.89
N TYR A 294 15.41 8.26 -9.03
CA TYR A 294 16.00 9.53 -9.45
C TYR A 294 17.00 9.36 -10.58
N GLU A 295 17.92 8.40 -10.46
CA GLU A 295 18.91 8.10 -11.51
C GLU A 295 18.23 7.43 -12.70
N TYR A 296 17.28 6.52 -12.46
CA TYR A 296 16.54 5.83 -13.50
C TYR A 296 15.81 6.81 -14.43
N LEU A 297 15.06 7.76 -13.89
CA LEU A 297 14.35 8.77 -14.69
C LEU A 297 15.28 9.76 -15.36
N ARG A 298 16.41 10.09 -14.75
CA ARG A 298 17.44 10.90 -15.42
C ARG A 298 17.99 10.21 -16.66
N ASP A 299 18.25 8.90 -16.57
CA ASP A 299 18.86 8.10 -17.61
C ASP A 299 17.82 7.58 -18.64
N ASN A 300 16.52 7.60 -18.30
CA ASN A 300 15.38 7.20 -19.15
C ASN A 300 14.29 8.29 -19.14
N PRO A 301 14.56 9.48 -19.71
CA PRO A 301 13.63 10.62 -19.64
C PRO A 301 12.31 10.36 -20.38
N GLU A 302 12.26 9.39 -21.30
CA GLU A 302 11.04 8.95 -21.99
C GLU A 302 9.99 8.35 -21.05
N GLU A 303 10.37 7.88 -19.85
CA GLU A 303 9.41 7.40 -18.85
C GLU A 303 8.50 8.52 -18.32
N LEU A 304 8.89 9.77 -18.47
CA LEU A 304 8.02 10.90 -18.17
C LEU A 304 6.83 11.03 -19.17
N ASP A 305 6.95 10.39 -20.34
CA ASP A 305 5.87 10.28 -21.30
C ASP A 305 5.02 9.01 -21.13
N ASN A 306 5.35 8.18 -20.15
CA ASN A 306 4.59 6.99 -19.81
C ASN A 306 3.21 7.37 -19.28
N THR A 307 2.16 7.07 -20.06
CA THR A 307 0.78 7.45 -19.76
C THR A 307 0.19 6.75 -18.53
N SER A 308 0.86 5.77 -17.95
CA SER A 308 0.37 5.07 -16.76
C SER A 308 0.24 5.98 -15.54
N TRP A 309 1.15 6.95 -15.36
CA TRP A 309 1.06 7.92 -14.28
C TRP A 309 0.19 9.14 -14.60
N HIS A 310 -0.20 9.31 -15.87
CA HIS A 310 -1.14 10.36 -16.29
C HIS A 310 -2.59 10.01 -15.94
N LEU A 311 -2.88 8.72 -15.77
CA LEU A 311 -4.24 8.21 -15.62
C LEU A 311 -5.02 8.93 -14.52
N GLY A 312 -6.15 9.53 -14.90
CA GLY A 312 -7.05 10.21 -13.99
C GLY A 312 -6.65 11.63 -13.59
N LEU A 313 -5.46 12.09 -14.01
CA LEU A 313 -5.01 13.46 -13.79
C LEU A 313 -5.44 14.37 -14.95
N PRO A 314 -5.85 15.64 -14.69
CA PRO A 314 -6.05 16.63 -15.74
C PRO A 314 -4.75 16.98 -16.48
N ASP A 315 -4.84 17.32 -17.76
CA ASP A 315 -3.68 17.70 -18.58
C ASP A 315 -2.87 18.86 -17.98
N SER A 316 -3.53 19.82 -17.33
CA SER A 316 -2.86 20.94 -16.65
C SER A 316 -2.00 20.48 -15.47
N VAL A 317 -2.46 19.47 -14.72
CA VAL A 317 -1.69 18.87 -13.59
C VAL A 317 -0.51 18.09 -14.14
N ILE A 318 -0.71 17.30 -15.20
CA ILE A 318 0.37 16.55 -15.87
C ILE A 318 1.45 17.49 -16.40
N ALA A 319 1.05 18.57 -17.06
CA ALA A 319 1.98 19.58 -17.59
C ALA A 319 2.78 20.27 -16.47
N ASP A 320 2.13 20.60 -15.34
CA ASP A 320 2.79 21.22 -14.19
C ASP A 320 3.79 20.27 -13.52
N ILE A 321 3.42 18.99 -13.33
CA ILE A 321 4.35 17.97 -12.86
C ILE A 321 5.56 17.87 -13.78
N LYS A 322 5.37 17.71 -15.11
CA LYS A 322 6.45 17.62 -16.09
C LYS A 322 7.36 18.87 -16.05
N GLN A 323 6.78 20.05 -15.92
CA GLN A 323 7.55 21.28 -15.78
C GLN A 323 8.38 21.30 -14.51
N SER A 324 7.82 20.84 -13.38
CA SER A 324 8.54 20.80 -12.11
C SER A 324 9.76 19.88 -12.16
N LEU A 325 9.66 18.76 -12.89
CA LEU A 325 10.72 17.76 -13.04
C LEU A 325 11.94 18.25 -13.84
N GLN A 326 11.82 19.38 -14.56
CA GLN A 326 12.97 20.02 -15.22
C GLN A 326 13.98 20.63 -14.23
N HIS A 327 13.58 20.78 -12.96
CA HIS A 327 14.39 21.41 -11.92
C HIS A 327 14.43 20.55 -10.63
N PRO A 328 14.86 19.26 -10.70
CA PRO A 328 14.85 18.35 -9.55
C PRO A 328 15.80 18.80 -8.42
N SER A 329 16.83 19.60 -8.75
CA SER A 329 17.80 20.13 -7.78
C SER A 329 17.21 21.08 -6.71
N ARG A 330 15.96 21.51 -6.87
CA ARG A 330 15.25 22.30 -5.85
C ARG A 330 15.06 21.55 -4.54
N LEU A 331 15.10 20.23 -4.56
CA LEU A 331 14.97 19.40 -3.37
C LEU A 331 16.36 18.99 -2.85
N SER A 332 16.72 19.52 -1.69
CA SER A 332 18.03 19.30 -1.09
C SER A 332 18.38 17.83 -0.86
N TYR A 333 17.39 16.97 -0.60
CA TYR A 333 17.64 15.55 -0.36
C TYR A 333 18.04 14.77 -1.62
N PHE A 334 17.73 15.25 -2.83
CA PHE A 334 18.28 14.68 -4.06
C PHE A 334 19.78 14.93 -4.22
N GLY A 335 20.28 16.07 -3.73
CA GLY A 335 21.72 16.33 -3.68
C GLY A 335 22.51 15.32 -2.82
N LEU A 336 21.83 14.62 -1.93
CA LEU A 336 22.43 13.59 -1.08
C LEU A 336 22.34 12.18 -1.67
N THR A 337 21.68 11.99 -2.83
CA THR A 337 21.46 10.66 -3.41
C THR A 337 22.75 9.89 -3.64
N ALA A 338 23.74 10.52 -4.27
CA ALA A 338 25.04 9.89 -4.55
C ALA A 338 25.77 9.43 -3.28
N LEU A 339 25.61 10.12 -2.16
CA LEU A 339 26.21 9.76 -0.87
C LEU A 339 25.42 8.70 -0.11
N ARG A 340 24.08 8.71 -0.22
CA ARG A 340 23.19 7.82 0.53
C ARG A 340 22.99 6.47 -0.14
N LYS A 341 22.81 6.45 -1.46
CA LYS A 341 22.52 5.23 -2.23
C LYS A 341 23.49 4.07 -1.95
N PRO A 342 24.83 4.28 -1.89
CA PRO A 342 25.77 3.21 -1.57
C PRO A 342 25.60 2.60 -0.18
N THR A 343 24.95 3.29 0.76
CA THR A 343 24.77 2.83 2.14
C THR A 343 23.51 1.95 2.33
N LEU A 344 22.58 1.98 1.39
CA LEU A 344 21.25 1.37 1.55
C LEU A 344 21.33 -0.15 1.68
N HIS A 345 22.15 -0.81 0.84
CA HIS A 345 22.31 -2.27 0.89
C HIS A 345 22.72 -2.74 2.30
N THR A 346 23.75 -2.12 2.87
CA THR A 346 24.26 -2.49 4.21
C THR A 346 23.21 -2.24 5.28
N LYS A 347 22.52 -1.08 5.25
CA LYS A 347 21.47 -0.74 6.23
C LYS A 347 20.29 -1.69 6.16
N VAL A 348 19.79 -2.02 4.98
CA VAL A 348 18.68 -2.98 4.82
C VAL A 348 19.09 -4.37 5.29
N LYS A 349 20.33 -4.79 5.00
CA LYS A 349 20.90 -6.05 5.52
C LYS A 349 20.94 -6.05 7.05
N GLN A 350 21.44 -4.99 7.68
CA GLN A 350 21.49 -4.85 9.14
C GLN A 350 20.09 -4.97 9.76
N LEU A 351 19.07 -4.29 9.19
CA LEU A 351 17.70 -4.39 9.65
C LEU A 351 17.18 -5.83 9.56
N LYS A 352 17.34 -6.49 8.41
CA LYS A 352 16.90 -7.87 8.20
C LYS A 352 17.57 -8.83 9.20
N GLU A 353 18.90 -8.71 9.39
CA GLU A 353 19.68 -9.56 10.30
C GLU A 353 19.39 -9.28 11.80
N SER A 354 18.80 -8.14 12.12
CA SER A 354 18.38 -7.82 13.49
C SER A 354 17.03 -8.42 13.90
N GLY A 355 16.37 -9.19 13.03
CA GLY A 355 15.08 -9.81 13.30
C GLY A 355 13.87 -8.90 13.01
N VAL A 356 14.09 -7.74 12.40
CA VAL A 356 13.03 -6.87 11.90
C VAL A 356 12.31 -7.55 10.72
N VAL A 357 10.99 -7.44 10.67
CA VAL A 357 10.21 -7.88 9.51
C VAL A 357 10.12 -6.72 8.52
N LEU A 358 10.77 -6.88 7.38
CA LEU A 358 10.74 -5.86 6.32
C LEU A 358 9.40 -5.91 5.57
N LEU A 359 8.85 -4.73 5.26
CA LEU A 359 7.66 -4.53 4.46
C LEU A 359 8.02 -3.74 3.19
N VAL A 360 7.41 -4.11 2.06
CA VAL A 360 7.51 -3.29 0.85
C VAL A 360 6.62 -2.07 1.01
N GLY A 361 7.18 -0.92 0.73
CA GLY A 361 6.51 0.38 0.66
C GLY A 361 7.48 1.37 0.05
N THR A 362 6.95 2.36 -0.65
CA THR A 362 7.74 3.12 -1.63
C THR A 362 7.93 4.57 -1.29
N ASP A 363 7.04 5.16 -0.49
CA ASP A 363 6.89 6.61 -0.37
C ASP A 363 6.37 7.26 -1.69
N SER A 364 5.65 6.46 -2.52
CA SER A 364 5.16 6.92 -3.82
C SER A 364 4.27 8.15 -3.70
N GLY A 365 4.38 9.02 -4.71
CA GLY A 365 3.82 10.35 -4.74
C GLY A 365 4.84 11.44 -4.46
N ILE A 366 5.90 11.16 -3.67
CA ILE A 366 6.98 12.13 -3.51
C ILE A 366 7.67 12.41 -4.87
N PRO A 367 8.48 13.46 -4.98
CA PRO A 367 9.07 13.87 -6.25
C PRO A 367 9.70 12.73 -7.03
N MET A 368 9.33 12.65 -8.31
CA MET A 368 9.80 11.64 -9.26
C MET A 368 9.36 10.19 -8.96
N GLN A 369 8.51 9.95 -7.96
CA GLN A 369 8.01 8.61 -7.62
C GLN A 369 6.52 8.51 -7.98
N PHE A 370 6.22 7.81 -9.07
CA PHE A 370 4.88 7.67 -9.57
C PHE A 370 4.21 6.40 -9.06
N HIS A 371 2.96 6.51 -8.64
CA HIS A 371 2.16 5.41 -8.09
C HIS A 371 2.03 4.20 -9.04
N SER A 372 2.14 4.41 -10.33
CA SER A 372 2.10 3.34 -11.34
C SER A 372 3.40 2.54 -11.45
N GLN A 373 4.50 2.99 -10.83
CA GLN A 373 5.84 2.44 -11.05
C GLN A 373 6.57 2.03 -9.77
N SER A 374 6.43 2.79 -8.69
CA SER A 374 7.32 2.68 -7.53
C SER A 374 7.32 1.31 -6.86
N THR A 375 6.15 0.63 -6.74
CA THR A 375 6.07 -0.65 -6.00
C THR A 375 6.87 -1.78 -6.67
N TRP A 376 6.79 -1.93 -8.01
CA TRP A 376 7.59 -2.93 -8.70
C TRP A 376 9.08 -2.57 -8.65
N HIS A 377 9.43 -1.29 -8.72
CA HIS A 377 10.81 -0.83 -8.69
C HIS A 377 11.45 -1.03 -7.30
N GLU A 378 10.70 -0.83 -6.21
CA GLU A 378 11.16 -1.18 -4.86
C GLU A 378 11.51 -2.68 -4.78
N LEU A 379 10.66 -3.57 -5.31
CA LEU A 379 10.93 -5.01 -5.40
C LEU A 379 12.14 -5.33 -6.26
N ASP A 380 12.31 -4.64 -7.39
CA ASP A 380 13.47 -4.79 -8.28
C ASP A 380 14.77 -4.42 -7.58
N VAL A 381 14.80 -3.28 -6.88
CA VAL A 381 15.96 -2.85 -6.08
C VAL A 381 16.30 -3.88 -5.00
N TRP A 382 15.30 -4.40 -4.29
CA TRP A 382 15.55 -5.40 -3.24
C TRP A 382 16.19 -6.66 -3.80
N VAL A 383 15.68 -7.16 -4.91
CA VAL A 383 16.17 -8.43 -5.49
C VAL A 383 17.46 -8.22 -6.27
N ASN A 384 17.48 -7.28 -7.20
CA ASN A 384 18.60 -7.16 -8.15
C ASN A 384 19.75 -6.32 -7.61
N ALA A 385 19.49 -5.28 -6.80
CA ALA A 385 20.57 -4.46 -6.24
C ALA A 385 21.04 -4.96 -4.86
N PHE A 386 20.13 -5.53 -4.02
CA PHE A 386 20.48 -5.97 -2.66
C PHE A 386 20.62 -7.49 -2.51
N GLY A 387 20.29 -8.27 -3.55
CA GLY A 387 20.37 -9.73 -3.51
C GLY A 387 19.40 -10.37 -2.51
N ILE A 388 18.29 -9.69 -2.22
CA ILE A 388 17.21 -10.27 -1.38
C ILE A 388 16.50 -11.35 -2.20
N ASP A 389 16.25 -12.50 -1.55
CA ASP A 389 15.54 -13.61 -2.16
C ASP A 389 14.17 -13.16 -2.72
N PRO A 390 13.83 -13.48 -3.99
CA PRO A 390 12.58 -13.02 -4.61
C PRO A 390 11.33 -13.45 -3.87
N MET A 391 11.31 -14.66 -3.28
CA MET A 391 10.17 -15.14 -2.50
C MET A 391 10.02 -14.36 -1.19
N TYR A 392 11.15 -13.99 -0.55
CA TYR A 392 11.11 -13.09 0.61
C TYR A 392 10.55 -11.73 0.24
N ALA A 393 11.00 -11.13 -0.87
CA ALA A 393 10.52 -9.83 -1.35
C ALA A 393 9.00 -9.86 -1.67
N ILE A 394 8.53 -10.93 -2.35
CA ILE A 394 7.09 -11.12 -2.62
C ILE A 394 6.30 -11.24 -1.32
N ARG A 395 6.78 -11.97 -0.32
CA ARG A 395 6.12 -12.06 0.99
C ARG A 395 6.09 -10.72 1.73
N ALA A 396 7.15 -9.93 1.60
CA ALA A 396 7.22 -8.57 2.15
C ALA A 396 6.28 -7.58 1.44
N ALA A 397 5.83 -7.92 0.22
CA ALA A 397 4.85 -7.17 -0.55
C ALA A 397 3.43 -7.79 -0.51
N THR A 398 3.20 -8.87 0.24
CA THR A 398 1.90 -9.57 0.25
C THR A 398 1.50 -10.02 1.67
N TYR A 399 2.10 -11.09 2.20
CA TYR A 399 1.75 -11.71 3.47
C TYR A 399 2.06 -10.82 4.69
N TRP A 400 3.31 -10.33 4.79
CA TRP A 400 3.72 -9.56 5.96
C TRP A 400 3.00 -8.21 6.13
N PRO A 401 2.67 -7.46 5.07
CA PRO A 401 1.77 -6.32 5.15
C PRO A 401 0.40 -6.65 5.77
N ALA A 402 -0.21 -7.75 5.36
CA ALA A 402 -1.49 -8.18 5.93
C ALA A 402 -1.37 -8.50 7.43
N VAL A 403 -0.27 -9.15 7.86
CA VAL A 403 0.05 -9.37 9.29
C VAL A 403 0.27 -8.04 10.00
N ALA A 404 1.01 -7.12 9.40
CA ALA A 404 1.26 -5.79 9.96
C ALA A 404 -0.02 -4.97 10.15
N MET A 405 -1.05 -5.23 9.35
CA MET A 405 -2.36 -4.58 9.50
C MET A 405 -3.37 -5.43 10.29
N GLY A 406 -3.00 -6.66 10.69
CA GLY A 406 -3.89 -7.56 11.46
C GLY A 406 -5.05 -8.14 10.64
N VAL A 407 -4.88 -8.24 9.32
CA VAL A 407 -5.92 -8.70 8.37
C VAL A 407 -5.49 -9.94 7.56
N GLU A 408 -4.47 -10.65 8.03
CA GLU A 408 -3.90 -11.82 7.36
C GLU A 408 -4.88 -13.00 7.20
N LYS A 409 -5.99 -12.99 7.94
CA LYS A 409 -7.06 -13.98 7.79
C LYS A 409 -7.80 -13.82 6.47
N ASP A 410 -7.90 -12.59 5.97
CA ASP A 410 -8.66 -12.23 4.78
C ASP A 410 -7.78 -11.88 3.56
N PHE A 411 -6.54 -11.39 3.76
CA PHE A 411 -5.67 -10.84 2.73
C PHE A 411 -4.27 -11.45 2.72
N GLY A 412 -3.47 -11.07 1.75
CA GLY A 412 -2.02 -11.27 1.69
C GLY A 412 -1.56 -12.62 1.13
N THR A 413 -2.47 -13.57 0.93
CA THR A 413 -2.15 -14.90 0.34
C THR A 413 -3.32 -15.42 -0.49
N ILE A 414 -3.04 -16.33 -1.43
CA ILE A 414 -4.06 -17.01 -2.23
C ILE A 414 -4.40 -18.34 -1.54
N ALA A 415 -5.50 -18.34 -0.79
CA ALA A 415 -6.01 -19.52 -0.09
C ALA A 415 -7.54 -19.50 -0.02
N GLU A 416 -8.14 -20.66 0.18
CA GLU A 416 -9.58 -20.79 0.35
C GLU A 416 -10.11 -19.89 1.49
N GLY A 417 -11.24 -19.23 1.25
CA GLY A 417 -11.90 -18.32 2.16
C GLY A 417 -11.41 -16.87 2.13
N LYS A 418 -10.22 -16.59 1.60
CA LYS A 418 -9.66 -15.24 1.52
C LYS A 418 -10.28 -14.42 0.39
N TYR A 419 -10.16 -13.10 0.47
CA TYR A 419 -10.52 -12.25 -0.66
C TYR A 419 -9.70 -12.59 -1.89
N ALA A 420 -10.35 -12.56 -3.05
CA ALA A 420 -9.70 -12.77 -4.33
C ALA A 420 -9.02 -11.48 -4.81
N ASP A 421 -7.91 -11.16 -4.14
CA ASP A 421 -6.96 -10.11 -4.50
C ASP A 421 -5.77 -10.79 -5.17
N ILE A 422 -5.76 -10.81 -6.51
CA ILE A 422 -4.86 -11.65 -7.31
C ILE A 422 -4.33 -10.83 -8.48
N ILE A 423 -3.04 -10.97 -8.75
CA ILE A 423 -2.41 -10.48 -9.97
C ILE A 423 -1.82 -11.63 -10.77
N ALA A 424 -1.68 -11.46 -12.09
CA ALA A 424 -0.91 -12.37 -12.92
C ALA A 424 -0.01 -11.59 -13.87
N VAL A 425 1.18 -12.15 -14.10
CA VAL A 425 2.25 -11.56 -14.91
C VAL A 425 2.83 -12.63 -15.81
N LYS A 426 2.98 -12.32 -17.10
CA LYS A 426 3.63 -13.24 -18.05
C LYS A 426 5.08 -13.50 -17.68
N GLY A 427 5.45 -14.79 -17.65
CA GLY A 427 6.80 -15.24 -17.31
C GLY A 427 6.97 -15.66 -15.85
N ASP A 428 8.22 -15.86 -15.44
CA ASP A 428 8.63 -16.33 -14.11
C ASP A 428 9.19 -15.20 -13.28
N VAL A 429 8.35 -14.66 -12.38
CA VAL A 429 8.74 -13.53 -11.51
C VAL A 429 9.75 -13.91 -10.43
N LEU A 430 9.89 -15.19 -10.09
CA LEU A 430 10.92 -15.63 -9.15
C LEU A 430 12.32 -15.60 -9.78
N ARG A 431 12.40 -15.70 -11.11
CA ARG A 431 13.66 -15.52 -11.83
C ARG A 431 13.90 -14.09 -12.28
N HIS A 432 12.83 -13.36 -12.59
CA HIS A 432 12.88 -12.01 -13.16
C HIS A 432 11.84 -11.13 -12.49
N ILE A 433 12.16 -10.61 -11.32
CA ILE A 433 11.21 -9.81 -10.50
C ILE A 433 10.73 -8.54 -11.22
N ALA A 434 11.56 -7.96 -12.10
CA ALA A 434 11.24 -6.80 -12.92
C ALA A 434 10.04 -7.02 -13.89
N LEU A 435 9.61 -8.27 -14.11
CA LEU A 435 8.38 -8.56 -14.86
C LEU A 435 7.14 -7.93 -14.19
N LEU A 436 7.18 -7.67 -12.88
CA LEU A 436 6.13 -6.96 -12.15
C LEU A 436 5.89 -5.53 -12.65
N GLN A 437 6.79 -4.97 -13.45
CA GLN A 437 6.57 -3.70 -14.16
C GLN A 437 5.33 -3.77 -15.09
N ARG A 438 4.99 -4.96 -15.59
CA ARG A 438 3.90 -5.16 -16.55
C ARG A 438 2.93 -6.21 -16.05
N VAL A 439 2.11 -5.85 -15.07
CA VAL A 439 1.04 -6.73 -14.59
C VAL A 439 -0.01 -6.89 -15.69
N ASP A 440 -0.32 -8.13 -16.07
CA ASP A 440 -1.26 -8.45 -17.16
C ASP A 440 -2.71 -8.60 -16.68
N LEU A 441 -2.89 -9.04 -15.44
CA LEU A 441 -4.21 -9.26 -14.82
C LEU A 441 -4.22 -8.68 -13.40
N VAL A 442 -5.27 -7.94 -13.09
CA VAL A 442 -5.52 -7.42 -11.73
C VAL A 442 -6.96 -7.77 -11.35
N ILE A 443 -7.10 -8.56 -10.30
CA ILE A 443 -8.37 -8.88 -9.65
C ILE A 443 -8.29 -8.37 -8.22
N LYS A 444 -9.28 -7.59 -7.80
CA LYS A 444 -9.46 -7.14 -6.42
C LYS A 444 -10.87 -7.48 -5.94
N LYS A 445 -10.97 -8.21 -4.85
CA LYS A 445 -12.24 -8.72 -4.30
C LYS A 445 -13.09 -9.38 -5.40
N GLY A 446 -12.46 -10.25 -6.19
CA GLY A 446 -13.11 -10.99 -7.27
C GLY A 446 -13.51 -10.19 -8.51
N LYS A 447 -13.39 -8.86 -8.49
CA LYS A 447 -13.63 -7.99 -9.65
C LYS A 447 -12.34 -7.77 -10.44
N ARG A 448 -12.42 -8.01 -11.75
CA ARG A 448 -11.31 -7.74 -12.67
C ARG A 448 -11.24 -6.25 -13.00
N TYR A 449 -10.03 -5.69 -12.96
CA TYR A 449 -9.72 -4.30 -13.29
C TYR A 449 -8.77 -4.18 -14.50
N LYS A 450 -7.99 -5.24 -14.73
CA LYS A 450 -7.09 -5.33 -15.90
C LYS A 450 -7.08 -6.72 -16.48
#